data_a2c61d9c0e85ab500bc510f9ad3a9f0e
#
_entry.id   a2c61d9c0e85ab500bc510f9ad3a9f0e
#
_cell.length_a   1.000
_cell.length_b   1.000
_cell.length_c   1.000
_cell.angle_alpha   90.00
_cell.angle_beta   90.00
_cell.angle_gamma   90.00
#
_symmetry.space_group_name_H-M   'P 1'
#
loop_
_entity.id
_entity.type
_entity.pdbx_description
1 polymer ?
#
loop_
_entity_poly.entity_id
_entity_poly.type
_entity_poly.pdbx_seq_one_letter_code
_entity_poly.pdbx_strand_id
1 'polypeptide(L)'
;MSELTDWGRPYFEASGSSADIFYVAYGKPPSSWDISGSKYSVSGIPDGIEIHTYGPTTHPETVEEFKKGYLWESLLERKPDLASKVAEQTECLIIRGSLNDPVTLNYFRNLVGLIQWLFDRGIQGVFDPHAFLWWSAEEWNDVFEKSDTALHSHVMIFTSPENGEEWAHTRGLRKFGRPDLSVRGYPVERTTDVGNLINRFIGMQALGAVIPEGQEIKMQGFPSEMYCKHKGHLDDPDFNNVHIEIIWSNSKSSN
;
A
#
# COMPACT_ATOMS: atom_id res chain seq x y z
N MET A 1 -15.15 -19.65 -20.42
CA MET A 1 -14.39 -18.65 -19.65
C MET A 1 -13.77 -19.39 -18.48
N SER A 2 -12.45 -19.40 -18.32
CA SER A 2 -11.84 -19.94 -17.12
C SER A 2 -12.29 -19.05 -15.95
N GLU A 3 -12.78 -19.66 -14.86
CA GLU A 3 -13.08 -18.92 -13.64
C GLU A 3 -11.80 -18.24 -13.14
N LEU A 4 -11.92 -16.96 -12.77
CA LEU A 4 -10.81 -16.23 -12.18
C LEU A 4 -10.51 -16.80 -10.78
N THR A 5 -9.23 -16.96 -10.44
CA THR A 5 -8.81 -17.43 -9.11
C THR A 5 -9.33 -16.48 -8.04
N ASP A 6 -10.02 -17.00 -7.05
CA ASP A 6 -10.55 -16.23 -5.93
C ASP A 6 -9.42 -15.90 -4.93
N TRP A 7 -9.28 -14.60 -4.59
CA TRP A 7 -8.36 -14.15 -3.57
C TRP A 7 -9.11 -14.00 -2.25
N GLY A 8 -9.08 -15.05 -1.45
CA GLY A 8 -9.76 -15.10 -0.17
C GLY A 8 -9.13 -14.22 0.90
N ARG A 9 -9.92 -13.92 1.93
CA ARG A 9 -9.47 -13.27 3.19
C ARG A 9 -9.77 -14.23 4.36
N PRO A 10 -8.91 -15.22 4.62
CA PRO A 10 -9.17 -16.29 5.59
C PRO A 10 -9.35 -15.81 7.03
N TYR A 11 -8.89 -14.59 7.36
CA TYR A 11 -9.05 -13.99 8.69
C TYR A 11 -10.09 -12.88 8.69
N PHE A 12 -10.96 -12.83 7.69
CA PHE A 12 -11.91 -11.72 7.56
C PHE A 12 -12.82 -11.58 8.77
N GLU A 13 -12.74 -10.41 9.37
CA GLU A 13 -13.68 -9.87 10.35
C GLU A 13 -14.14 -8.48 9.87
N ALA A 14 -15.45 -8.20 9.96
CA ALA A 14 -15.97 -6.92 9.55
C ALA A 14 -15.47 -5.80 10.48
N SER A 15 -14.76 -4.82 9.91
CA SER A 15 -14.21 -3.69 10.67
C SER A 15 -15.08 -2.42 10.59
N GLY A 16 -15.98 -2.37 9.62
CA GLY A 16 -16.74 -1.16 9.29
C GLY A 16 -15.92 -0.09 8.58
N SER A 17 -14.65 -0.36 8.26
CA SER A 17 -13.77 0.54 7.52
C SER A 17 -13.89 0.34 6.02
N SER A 18 -13.39 1.30 5.22
CA SER A 18 -13.32 1.16 3.77
C SER A 18 -11.90 0.81 3.32
N ALA A 19 -11.80 -0.02 2.26
CA ALA A 19 -10.57 -0.19 1.51
C ALA A 19 -10.46 0.96 0.50
N ASP A 20 -9.49 1.86 0.70
CA ASP A 20 -9.32 3.03 -0.14
C ASP A 20 -8.18 2.81 -1.14
N ILE A 21 -8.52 2.94 -2.40
CA ILE A 21 -7.61 2.76 -3.54
C ILE A 21 -7.27 4.14 -4.11
N PHE A 22 -5.97 4.36 -4.32
CA PHE A 22 -5.49 5.53 -5.03
C PHE A 22 -4.15 5.23 -5.69
N TYR A 23 -4.10 5.34 -7.03
CA TYR A 23 -2.89 5.23 -7.83
C TYR A 23 -2.84 6.30 -8.91
N VAL A 24 -1.63 6.73 -9.26
CA VAL A 24 -1.39 7.66 -10.37
C VAL A 24 -0.53 6.94 -11.41
N ALA A 25 -1.09 6.69 -12.58
CA ALA A 25 -0.41 5.99 -13.69
C ALA A 25 0.01 7.02 -14.76
N TYR A 26 1.31 7.15 -15.00
CA TYR A 26 1.89 8.12 -15.92
C TYR A 26 2.07 7.55 -17.31
N GLY A 27 1.48 8.19 -18.29
CA GLY A 27 1.52 7.83 -19.69
C GLY A 27 0.20 8.13 -20.40
N LYS A 28 0.18 7.88 -21.70
CA LYS A 28 -1.00 8.13 -22.50
C LYS A 28 -2.14 7.17 -22.16
N PRO A 29 -3.36 7.67 -21.91
CA PRO A 29 -4.52 6.82 -21.73
C PRO A 29 -4.75 5.87 -22.90
N PRO A 30 -5.14 4.61 -22.66
CA PRO A 30 -5.43 3.65 -23.72
C PRO A 30 -6.65 4.12 -24.55
N SER A 31 -6.61 3.87 -25.87
CA SER A 31 -7.71 4.24 -26.77
C SER A 31 -8.94 3.35 -26.66
N SER A 32 -8.81 2.15 -26.10
CA SER A 32 -9.90 1.23 -25.78
C SER A 32 -9.62 0.53 -24.45
N TRP A 33 -10.67 0.07 -23.79
CA TRP A 33 -10.61 -0.64 -22.49
C TRP A 33 -10.90 -2.13 -22.66
N ASP A 34 -10.45 -2.72 -23.74
CA ASP A 34 -10.61 -4.15 -24.03
C ASP A 34 -9.58 -4.96 -23.22
N ILE A 35 -9.95 -5.36 -22.01
CA ILE A 35 -9.07 -6.07 -21.08
C ILE A 35 -9.36 -7.57 -21.17
N SER A 36 -8.33 -8.36 -21.46
CA SER A 36 -8.45 -9.83 -21.49
C SER A 36 -8.51 -10.40 -20.07
N GLY A 37 -9.66 -10.91 -19.67
CA GLY A 37 -9.86 -11.53 -18.35
C GLY A 37 -8.94 -12.73 -18.11
N SER A 38 -8.66 -13.53 -19.13
CA SER A 38 -7.77 -14.68 -19.01
C SER A 38 -6.29 -14.30 -18.83
N LYS A 39 -5.86 -13.13 -19.37
CA LYS A 39 -4.48 -12.66 -19.25
C LYS A 39 -4.25 -11.86 -17.98
N TYR A 40 -5.19 -11.00 -17.61
CA TYR A 40 -4.97 -10.03 -16.53
C TYR A 40 -5.78 -10.29 -15.25
N SER A 41 -6.53 -11.38 -15.20
CA SER A 41 -7.41 -11.71 -14.08
C SER A 41 -8.47 -10.64 -13.76
N VAL A 42 -8.80 -9.81 -14.76
CA VAL A 42 -9.83 -8.76 -14.67
C VAL A 42 -10.46 -8.52 -16.04
N SER A 43 -11.77 -8.34 -16.11
CA SER A 43 -12.53 -8.12 -17.35
C SER A 43 -13.18 -6.74 -17.38
N GLY A 44 -12.38 -5.70 -17.54
CA GLY A 44 -12.85 -4.31 -17.52
C GLY A 44 -12.40 -3.53 -16.30
N ILE A 45 -12.93 -2.33 -16.12
CA ILE A 45 -12.69 -1.52 -14.91
C ILE A 45 -13.43 -2.20 -13.75
N PRO A 46 -12.75 -2.49 -12.62
CA PRO A 46 -13.38 -3.16 -11.49
C PRO A 46 -14.51 -2.32 -10.86
N ASP A 47 -15.56 -2.98 -10.37
CA ASP A 47 -16.64 -2.31 -9.66
C ASP A 47 -16.12 -1.48 -8.47
N GLY A 48 -16.63 -0.26 -8.32
CA GLY A 48 -16.20 0.68 -7.27
C GLY A 48 -14.87 1.38 -7.55
N ILE A 49 -14.26 1.16 -8.72
CA ILE A 49 -13.06 1.87 -9.17
C ILE A 49 -13.44 2.89 -10.25
N GLU A 50 -12.99 4.12 -10.06
CA GLU A 50 -13.09 5.21 -11.02
C GLU A 50 -11.71 5.50 -11.62
N ILE A 51 -11.69 5.84 -12.92
CA ILE A 51 -10.46 6.25 -13.61
C ILE A 51 -10.70 7.62 -14.24
N HIS A 52 -9.87 8.57 -13.86
CA HIS A 52 -9.87 9.92 -14.40
C HIS A 52 -8.59 10.18 -15.17
N THR A 53 -8.70 10.79 -16.34
CA THR A 53 -7.56 11.10 -17.22
C THR A 53 -7.25 12.59 -17.16
N TYR A 54 -5.97 12.92 -17.07
CA TYR A 54 -5.46 14.27 -17.02
C TYR A 54 -4.35 14.48 -18.04
N GLY A 55 -4.24 15.69 -18.58
CA GLY A 55 -3.28 15.97 -19.61
C GLY A 55 -3.25 17.45 -20.02
N PRO A 56 -2.55 17.81 -21.12
CA PRO A 56 -2.31 19.22 -21.49
C PRO A 56 -3.56 20.08 -21.67
N THR A 57 -4.68 19.46 -22.04
CA THR A 57 -5.98 20.12 -22.24
C THR A 57 -6.96 19.92 -21.08
N THR A 58 -6.60 19.07 -20.09
CA THR A 58 -7.48 18.70 -18.98
C THR A 58 -6.66 18.65 -17.70
N HIS A 59 -6.64 19.77 -16.97
CA HIS A 59 -5.94 19.91 -15.67
C HIS A 59 -4.46 19.48 -15.72
N PRO A 60 -3.61 20.15 -16.52
CA PRO A 60 -2.17 19.81 -16.61
C PRO A 60 -1.45 19.91 -15.25
N GLU A 61 -1.94 20.76 -14.35
CA GLU A 61 -1.42 20.90 -12.97
C GLU A 61 -1.49 19.58 -12.18
N THR A 62 -2.48 18.73 -12.45
CA THR A 62 -2.64 17.41 -11.80
C THR A 62 -1.52 16.46 -12.21
N VAL A 63 -1.06 16.52 -13.47
CA VAL A 63 0.05 15.69 -13.96
C VAL A 63 1.35 16.03 -13.23
N GLU A 64 1.55 17.31 -12.90
CA GLU A 64 2.77 17.80 -12.24
C GLU A 64 2.71 17.72 -10.70
N GLU A 65 1.51 17.44 -10.12
CA GLU A 65 1.32 17.49 -8.66
C GLU A 65 2.22 16.50 -7.92
N PHE A 66 2.37 15.29 -8.43
CA PHE A 66 3.16 14.24 -7.80
C PHE A 66 4.63 14.17 -8.32
N LYS A 67 5.01 15.05 -9.26
CA LYS A 67 6.39 15.19 -9.76
C LYS A 67 7.16 16.28 -9.00
N LYS A 68 6.90 16.45 -7.72
CA LYS A 68 7.55 17.45 -6.86
C LYS A 68 7.63 16.97 -5.41
N GLY A 69 8.48 17.62 -4.63
CA GLY A 69 8.70 17.34 -3.22
C GLY A 69 9.50 16.07 -2.95
N TYR A 70 9.59 15.72 -1.68
CA TYR A 70 10.49 14.68 -1.19
C TYR A 70 10.34 13.31 -1.88
N LEU A 71 9.12 12.87 -2.16
CA LEU A 71 8.89 11.56 -2.79
C LEU A 71 9.36 11.52 -4.24
N TRP A 72 9.26 12.63 -4.95
CA TRP A 72 9.80 12.79 -6.29
C TRP A 72 11.34 12.88 -6.27
N GLU A 73 11.92 13.64 -5.35
CA GLU A 73 13.36 13.73 -5.16
C GLU A 73 13.97 12.36 -4.82
N SER A 74 13.30 11.60 -3.95
CA SER A 74 13.69 10.23 -3.64
C SER A 74 13.61 9.29 -4.85
N LEU A 75 12.63 9.47 -5.75
CA LEU A 75 12.54 8.71 -6.99
C LEU A 75 13.72 9.05 -7.92
N LEU A 76 14.02 10.33 -8.09
CA LEU A 76 15.17 10.80 -8.91
C LEU A 76 16.49 10.19 -8.42
N GLU A 77 16.68 10.08 -7.12
CA GLU A 77 17.88 9.52 -6.51
C GLU A 77 17.94 7.99 -6.64
N ARG A 78 16.86 7.29 -6.33
CA ARG A 78 16.86 5.83 -6.18
C ARG A 78 16.54 5.07 -7.45
N LYS A 79 15.74 5.65 -8.35
CA LYS A 79 15.30 5.05 -9.61
C LYS A 79 15.35 6.06 -10.76
N PRO A 80 16.54 6.59 -11.12
CA PRO A 80 16.67 7.68 -12.10
C PRO A 80 16.09 7.35 -13.48
N ASP A 81 16.17 6.09 -13.92
CA ASP A 81 15.62 5.67 -15.22
C ASP A 81 14.08 5.72 -15.21
N LEU A 82 13.44 5.32 -14.10
CA LEU A 82 11.99 5.43 -13.95
C LEU A 82 11.58 6.90 -13.85
N ALA A 83 12.31 7.69 -13.08
CA ALA A 83 12.06 9.11 -12.93
C ALA A 83 12.12 9.85 -14.28
N SER A 84 13.13 9.54 -15.12
CA SER A 84 13.24 10.11 -16.48
C SER A 84 12.02 9.77 -17.33
N LYS A 85 11.61 8.49 -17.36
CA LYS A 85 10.44 8.05 -18.12
C LYS A 85 9.15 8.76 -17.66
N VAL A 86 8.96 8.90 -16.34
CA VAL A 86 7.79 9.57 -15.75
C VAL A 86 7.84 11.09 -16.02
N ALA A 87 9.01 11.72 -15.92
CA ALA A 87 9.19 13.15 -16.19
C ALA A 87 8.75 13.57 -17.59
N GLU A 88 8.98 12.71 -18.59
CA GLU A 88 8.60 12.94 -19.99
C GLU A 88 7.09 12.86 -20.25
N GLN A 89 6.32 12.31 -19.29
CA GLN A 89 4.88 12.13 -19.49
C GLN A 89 4.11 13.44 -19.26
N THR A 90 3.28 13.79 -20.19
CA THR A 90 2.36 14.96 -20.15
C THR A 90 0.93 14.56 -19.82
N GLU A 91 0.67 13.27 -19.66
CA GLU A 91 -0.65 12.70 -19.35
C GLU A 91 -0.53 11.71 -18.19
N CYS A 92 -1.58 11.60 -17.39
CA CYS A 92 -1.69 10.57 -16.36
C CYS A 92 -3.15 10.13 -16.17
N LEU A 93 -3.30 8.97 -15.53
CA LEU A 93 -4.59 8.45 -15.06
C LEU A 93 -4.55 8.39 -13.53
N ILE A 94 -5.59 8.89 -12.88
CA ILE A 94 -5.85 8.65 -11.47
C ILE A 94 -6.86 7.52 -11.36
N ILE A 95 -6.46 6.46 -10.68
CA ILE A 95 -7.27 5.26 -10.40
C ILE A 95 -7.63 5.35 -8.92
N ARG A 96 -8.91 5.46 -8.60
CA ARG A 96 -9.36 5.61 -7.21
C ARG A 96 -10.64 4.84 -6.94
N GLY A 97 -10.87 4.53 -5.68
CA GLY A 97 -12.10 3.91 -5.22
C GLY A 97 -12.12 3.76 -3.71
N SER A 98 -13.31 3.66 -3.14
CA SER A 98 -13.53 3.36 -1.73
C SER A 98 -14.56 2.23 -1.64
N LEU A 99 -14.13 1.08 -1.15
CA LEU A 99 -14.95 -0.13 -1.08
C LEU A 99 -15.23 -0.48 0.39
N ASN A 100 -16.50 -0.68 0.72
CA ASN A 100 -16.93 -1.01 2.09
C ASN A 100 -16.46 -2.41 2.49
N ASP A 101 -15.39 -2.48 3.27
CA ASP A 101 -14.74 -3.67 3.85
C ASP A 101 -14.99 -4.98 3.09
N PRO A 102 -14.37 -5.16 1.92
CA PRO A 102 -14.67 -6.30 1.04
C PRO A 102 -14.33 -7.64 1.71
N VAL A 103 -15.22 -8.62 1.61
CA VAL A 103 -15.05 -9.96 2.19
C VAL A 103 -13.91 -10.75 1.52
N THR A 104 -13.58 -10.42 0.28
CA THR A 104 -12.47 -11.02 -0.48
C THR A 104 -11.51 -9.96 -0.99
N LEU A 105 -10.32 -10.36 -1.43
CA LEU A 105 -9.35 -9.49 -2.11
C LEU A 105 -9.55 -9.47 -3.64
N ASN A 106 -10.69 -9.92 -4.16
CA ASN A 106 -10.94 -9.92 -5.59
C ASN A 106 -10.89 -8.52 -6.22
N TYR A 107 -11.31 -7.49 -5.47
CA TYR A 107 -11.14 -6.10 -5.89
C TYR A 107 -9.66 -5.75 -6.10
N PHE A 108 -8.79 -6.23 -5.20
CA PHE A 108 -7.35 -5.96 -5.24
C PHE A 108 -6.66 -6.77 -6.34
N ARG A 109 -7.02 -8.04 -6.52
CA ARG A 109 -6.61 -8.85 -7.69
C ARG A 109 -6.96 -8.13 -9.00
N ASN A 110 -8.20 -7.66 -9.11
CA ASN A 110 -8.67 -6.97 -10.30
C ASN A 110 -7.89 -5.67 -10.54
N LEU A 111 -7.55 -4.93 -9.47
CA LEU A 111 -6.71 -3.74 -9.54
C LEU A 111 -5.28 -4.07 -9.99
N VAL A 112 -4.68 -5.11 -9.45
CA VAL A 112 -3.32 -5.57 -9.85
C VAL A 112 -3.31 -5.91 -11.34
N GLY A 113 -4.31 -6.64 -11.82
CA GLY A 113 -4.44 -6.98 -13.23
C GLY A 113 -4.72 -5.77 -14.14
N LEU A 114 -5.52 -4.83 -13.69
CA LEU A 114 -5.78 -3.57 -14.40
C LEU A 114 -4.50 -2.76 -14.59
N ILE A 115 -3.70 -2.60 -13.54
CA ILE A 115 -2.44 -1.84 -13.63
C ILE A 115 -1.41 -2.58 -14.49
N GLN A 116 -1.34 -3.92 -14.43
CA GLN A 116 -0.51 -4.71 -15.36
C GLN A 116 -0.94 -4.47 -16.81
N TRP A 117 -2.24 -4.48 -17.07
CA TRP A 117 -2.76 -4.18 -18.43
C TRP A 117 -2.39 -2.77 -18.89
N LEU A 118 -2.42 -1.78 -17.99
CA LEU A 118 -2.00 -0.40 -18.29
C LEU A 118 -0.52 -0.33 -18.64
N PHE A 119 0.36 -1.03 -17.93
CA PHE A 119 1.78 -1.12 -18.27
C PHE A 119 1.98 -1.74 -19.66
N ASP A 120 1.28 -2.82 -19.98
CA ASP A 120 1.32 -3.45 -21.31
C ASP A 120 0.76 -2.52 -22.42
N ARG A 121 0.05 -1.45 -22.07
CA ARG A 121 -0.46 -0.41 -22.99
C ARG A 121 0.40 0.84 -23.03
N GLY A 122 1.55 0.83 -22.37
CA GLY A 122 2.56 1.89 -22.50
C GLY A 122 2.58 2.91 -21.36
N ILE A 123 1.91 2.64 -20.22
CA ILE A 123 2.14 3.39 -19.00
C ILE A 123 3.62 3.23 -18.58
N GLN A 124 4.27 4.31 -18.23
CA GLN A 124 5.71 4.36 -17.96
C GLN A 124 6.08 4.20 -16.48
N GLY A 125 5.17 4.54 -15.58
CA GLY A 125 5.34 4.40 -14.14
C GLY A 125 4.04 4.59 -13.41
N VAL A 126 3.93 3.98 -12.23
CA VAL A 126 2.76 4.10 -11.35
C VAL A 126 3.20 4.54 -9.96
N PHE A 127 2.56 5.56 -9.43
CA PHE A 127 2.75 6.04 -8.06
C PHE A 127 1.61 5.55 -7.17
N ASP A 128 1.96 5.00 -6.01
CA ASP A 128 1.05 4.62 -4.93
C ASP A 128 1.23 5.60 -3.74
N PRO A 129 0.38 6.62 -3.59
CA PRO A 129 0.49 7.58 -2.50
C PRO A 129 0.21 6.99 -1.12
N HIS A 130 -0.53 5.89 -1.02
CA HIS A 130 -0.79 5.24 0.27
C HIS A 130 0.45 4.61 0.87
N ALA A 131 1.34 4.07 0.02
CA ALA A 131 2.56 3.39 0.44
C ALA A 131 3.85 4.18 0.13
N PHE A 132 3.74 5.37 -0.51
CA PHE A 132 4.88 6.15 -1.01
C PHE A 132 5.78 5.36 -1.97
N LEU A 133 5.15 4.54 -2.82
CA LEU A 133 5.84 3.66 -3.74
C LEU A 133 5.70 4.12 -5.20
N TRP A 134 6.83 4.09 -5.90
CA TRP A 134 6.88 4.20 -7.34
C TRP A 134 7.18 2.84 -7.95
N TRP A 135 6.37 2.43 -8.91
CA TRP A 135 6.44 1.15 -9.59
C TRP A 135 6.87 1.31 -11.03
N SER A 136 7.88 0.56 -11.44
CA SER A 136 8.19 0.30 -12.86
C SER A 136 7.34 -0.86 -13.38
N ALA A 137 7.30 -1.01 -14.71
CA ALA A 137 6.62 -2.15 -15.34
C ALA A 137 7.19 -3.50 -14.90
N GLU A 138 8.52 -3.59 -14.72
CA GLU A 138 9.21 -4.81 -14.29
C GLU A 138 8.83 -5.19 -12.85
N GLU A 139 8.92 -4.24 -11.92
CA GLU A 139 8.54 -4.46 -10.51
C GLU A 139 7.06 -4.83 -10.37
N TRP A 140 6.19 -4.19 -11.16
CA TRP A 140 4.76 -4.52 -11.12
C TRP A 140 4.47 -5.90 -11.71
N ASN A 141 5.14 -6.28 -12.79
CA ASN A 141 5.00 -7.63 -13.36
C ASN A 141 5.39 -8.70 -12.36
N ASP A 142 6.46 -8.49 -11.57
CA ASP A 142 6.85 -9.40 -10.50
C ASP A 142 5.75 -9.59 -9.43
N VAL A 143 5.04 -8.50 -9.10
CA VAL A 143 3.90 -8.54 -8.18
C VAL A 143 2.72 -9.29 -8.81
N PHE A 144 2.41 -9.00 -10.07
CA PHE A 144 1.32 -9.62 -10.81
C PHE A 144 1.52 -11.14 -10.95
N GLU A 145 2.74 -11.60 -11.25
CA GLU A 145 3.07 -13.02 -11.37
C GLU A 145 3.01 -13.77 -10.03
N LYS A 146 3.36 -13.10 -8.92
CA LYS A 146 3.30 -13.69 -7.56
C LYS A 146 1.88 -13.78 -7.00
N SER A 147 0.91 -13.14 -7.65
CA SER A 147 -0.51 -13.21 -7.27
C SER A 147 -0.78 -12.81 -5.81
N ASP A 148 -1.61 -13.60 -5.10
CA ASP A 148 -2.05 -13.34 -3.72
C ASP A 148 -0.92 -13.36 -2.68
N THR A 149 0.25 -13.91 -3.01
CA THR A 149 1.40 -13.96 -2.11
C THR A 149 2.16 -12.64 -2.03
N ALA A 150 1.90 -11.69 -2.94
CA ALA A 150 2.63 -10.42 -3.03
C ALA A 150 2.02 -9.28 -2.20
N LEU A 151 1.07 -9.54 -1.30
CA LEU A 151 0.38 -8.50 -0.52
C LEU A 151 1.34 -7.61 0.28
N HIS A 152 2.41 -8.17 0.82
CA HIS A 152 3.44 -7.43 1.54
C HIS A 152 4.14 -6.37 0.67
N SER A 153 4.25 -6.58 -0.64
CA SER A 153 4.87 -5.63 -1.56
C SER A 153 4.09 -4.32 -1.68
N HIS A 154 2.83 -4.32 -1.28
CA HIS A 154 1.94 -3.14 -1.32
C HIS A 154 1.94 -2.34 0.00
N VAL A 155 2.70 -2.77 1.00
CA VAL A 155 2.80 -2.09 2.30
C VAL A 155 4.26 -1.80 2.59
N MET A 156 4.61 -0.53 2.79
CA MET A 156 5.96 -0.12 3.16
C MET A 156 6.13 -0.13 4.66
N ILE A 157 7.32 -0.55 5.09
CA ILE A 157 7.81 -0.37 6.47
C ILE A 157 8.89 0.70 6.43
N PHE A 158 8.67 1.79 7.14
CA PHE A 158 9.65 2.86 7.34
C PHE A 158 10.29 2.70 8.70
N THR A 159 11.58 3.01 8.79
CA THR A 159 12.32 3.06 10.05
C THR A 159 13.08 4.37 10.11
N SER A 160 13.01 5.06 11.23
CA SER A 160 13.71 6.31 11.47
C SER A 160 14.15 6.43 12.93
N PRO A 161 15.30 7.09 13.19
CA PRO A 161 15.72 7.36 14.55
C PRO A 161 14.80 8.39 15.21
N GLU A 162 14.40 8.12 16.45
CA GLU A 162 13.57 8.99 17.26
C GLU A 162 14.08 9.00 18.73
N ASN A 163 14.56 10.14 19.23
CA ASN A 163 15.04 10.33 20.61
C ASN A 163 16.13 9.32 21.08
N GLY A 164 16.99 8.86 20.16
CA GLY A 164 18.06 7.90 20.45
C GLY A 164 17.65 6.43 20.38
N GLU A 165 16.41 6.17 20.02
CA GLU A 165 15.82 4.86 19.76
C GLU A 165 15.25 4.85 18.33
N GLU A 166 14.64 3.74 17.90
CA GLU A 166 14.05 3.61 16.58
C GLU A 166 12.52 3.70 16.62
N TRP A 167 11.96 4.23 15.56
CA TRP A 167 10.55 4.20 15.22
C TRP A 167 10.35 3.46 13.91
N ALA A 168 9.60 2.37 13.92
CA ALA A 168 9.13 1.68 12.73
C ALA A 168 7.63 1.89 12.54
N HIS A 169 7.20 2.17 11.31
CA HIS A 169 5.79 2.29 11.00
C HIS A 169 5.50 1.82 9.57
N THR A 170 4.23 1.48 9.32
CA THR A 170 3.80 1.08 7.98
C THR A 170 3.02 2.20 7.28
N ARG A 171 2.98 2.09 5.96
CA ARG A 171 2.03 2.80 5.11
C ARG A 171 1.49 1.86 4.04
N GLY A 172 0.18 1.91 3.78
CA GLY A 172 -0.44 1.15 2.71
C GLY A 172 -1.52 0.18 3.14
N LEU A 173 -1.71 -0.09 4.44
CA LEU A 173 -2.78 -0.96 4.93
C LEU A 173 -4.19 -0.36 4.70
N ARG A 174 -4.29 0.95 4.46
CA ARG A 174 -5.52 1.61 4.04
C ARG A 174 -6.15 0.97 2.80
N LYS A 175 -5.35 0.45 1.87
CA LYS A 175 -5.83 -0.29 0.67
C LYS A 175 -6.57 -1.58 1.01
N PHE A 176 -6.37 -2.11 2.20
CA PHE A 176 -7.02 -3.32 2.72
C PHE A 176 -8.12 -3.01 3.74
N GLY A 177 -8.45 -1.72 3.96
CA GLY A 177 -9.40 -1.30 4.98
C GLY A 177 -8.93 -1.62 6.39
N ARG A 178 -7.64 -1.51 6.65
CA ARG A 178 -7.02 -1.83 7.95
C ARG A 178 -6.10 -0.72 8.42
N PRO A 179 -5.94 -0.56 9.74
CA PRO A 179 -5.02 0.40 10.33
C PRO A 179 -3.56 0.13 9.93
N ASP A 180 -2.79 1.18 9.75
CA ASP A 180 -1.34 1.06 9.68
C ASP A 180 -0.74 0.73 11.07
N LEU A 181 0.54 0.39 11.14
CA LEU A 181 1.21 -0.06 12.35
C LEU A 181 2.29 0.92 12.76
N SER A 182 2.52 1.05 14.05
CA SER A 182 3.59 1.86 14.65
C SER A 182 4.24 1.10 15.80
N VAL A 183 5.57 1.10 15.85
CA VAL A 183 6.37 0.60 16.98
C VAL A 183 7.43 1.62 17.29
N ARG A 184 7.41 2.21 18.48
CA ARG A 184 8.36 3.24 18.91
C ARG A 184 9.21 2.76 20.08
N GLY A 185 10.37 3.39 20.27
CA GLY A 185 11.18 3.21 21.47
C GLY A 185 11.82 1.83 21.57
N TYR A 186 12.33 1.29 20.45
CA TYR A 186 13.11 0.06 20.46
C TYR A 186 14.57 0.34 20.04
N PRO A 187 15.54 -0.42 20.58
CA PRO A 187 16.94 -0.25 20.23
C PRO A 187 17.22 -0.74 18.79
N VAL A 188 18.17 -0.11 18.09
CA VAL A 188 18.50 -0.38 16.68
C VAL A 188 18.81 -1.86 16.40
N GLU A 189 19.39 -2.58 17.36
CA GLU A 189 19.70 -4.01 17.27
C GLU A 189 18.44 -4.89 17.11
N ARG A 190 17.26 -4.34 17.46
CA ARG A 190 15.98 -5.04 17.37
C ARG A 190 15.22 -4.73 16.07
N THR A 191 15.78 -3.94 15.14
CA THR A 191 15.12 -3.54 13.90
C THR A 191 14.62 -4.72 13.08
N THR A 192 15.44 -5.78 12.96
CA THR A 192 15.03 -7.00 12.23
C THR A 192 13.86 -7.72 12.92
N ASP A 193 13.91 -7.85 14.25
CA ASP A 193 12.84 -8.49 15.01
C ASP A 193 11.53 -7.72 14.91
N VAL A 194 11.59 -6.39 15.06
CA VAL A 194 10.44 -5.50 14.92
C VAL A 194 9.89 -5.54 13.50
N GLY A 195 10.75 -5.56 12.48
CA GLY A 195 10.33 -5.75 11.09
C GLY A 195 9.59 -7.08 10.88
N ASN A 196 10.06 -8.18 11.48
CA ASN A 196 9.39 -9.47 11.43
C ASN A 196 8.03 -9.46 12.15
N LEU A 197 7.94 -8.78 13.29
CA LEU A 197 6.67 -8.58 14.01
C LEU A 197 5.68 -7.82 13.11
N ILE A 198 6.07 -6.68 12.58
CA ILE A 198 5.24 -5.85 11.70
C ILE A 198 4.79 -6.65 10.47
N ASN A 199 5.67 -7.40 9.82
CA ASN A 199 5.33 -8.23 8.66
C ASN A 199 4.23 -9.27 8.96
N ARG A 200 4.24 -9.87 10.16
CA ARG A 200 3.17 -10.79 10.57
C ARG A 200 1.82 -10.07 10.68
N PHE A 201 1.81 -8.87 11.27
CA PHE A 201 0.60 -8.06 11.36
C PHE A 201 0.10 -7.60 9.99
N ILE A 202 1.00 -7.18 9.09
CA ILE A 202 0.65 -6.86 7.69
C ILE A 202 -0.08 -8.04 7.05
N GLY A 203 0.49 -9.26 7.13
CA GLY A 203 -0.12 -10.46 6.56
C GLY A 203 -1.50 -10.75 7.13
N MET A 204 -1.65 -10.71 8.46
CA MET A 204 -2.95 -10.94 9.11
C MET A 204 -3.99 -9.88 8.70
N GLN A 205 -3.64 -8.60 8.78
CA GLN A 205 -4.56 -7.50 8.48
C GLN A 205 -4.93 -7.44 6.98
N ALA A 206 -3.99 -7.60 6.05
CA ALA A 206 -4.29 -7.66 4.63
C ALA A 206 -5.24 -8.83 4.32
N LEU A 207 -5.07 -9.97 5.01
CA LEU A 207 -5.97 -11.14 4.91
C LEU A 207 -7.22 -11.04 5.78
N GLY A 208 -7.50 -9.85 6.34
CA GLY A 208 -8.82 -9.51 6.87
C GLY A 208 -8.95 -9.47 8.39
N ALA A 209 -7.90 -9.80 9.15
CA ALA A 209 -7.97 -9.74 10.61
C ALA A 209 -8.25 -8.31 11.11
N VAL A 210 -9.07 -8.21 12.14
CA VAL A 210 -9.26 -7.01 12.95
C VAL A 210 -8.49 -7.19 14.26
N ILE A 211 -7.63 -6.25 14.57
CA ILE A 211 -6.85 -6.26 15.81
C ILE A 211 -7.58 -5.39 16.83
N PRO A 212 -8.08 -5.94 17.94
CA PRO A 212 -8.80 -5.16 18.95
C PRO A 212 -7.91 -4.17 19.70
N GLU A 213 -8.52 -3.10 20.22
CA GLU A 213 -7.88 -2.24 21.23
C GLU A 213 -7.46 -3.09 22.45
N GLY A 214 -6.23 -2.88 22.93
CA GLY A 214 -5.70 -3.63 24.07
C GLY A 214 -5.27 -5.06 23.78
N GLN A 215 -5.27 -5.51 22.51
CA GLN A 215 -4.82 -6.87 22.15
C GLN A 215 -3.41 -7.12 22.67
N GLU A 216 -3.25 -8.08 23.60
CA GLU A 216 -1.93 -8.53 24.05
C GLU A 216 -1.17 -9.26 22.94
N ILE A 217 0.13 -9.00 22.88
CA ILE A 217 1.06 -9.66 21.95
C ILE A 217 2.03 -10.52 22.76
N LYS A 218 2.02 -11.83 22.48
CA LYS A 218 2.96 -12.78 23.07
C LYS A 218 3.81 -13.40 21.97
N MET A 219 5.07 -12.99 21.91
CA MET A 219 6.01 -13.50 20.90
C MET A 219 7.36 -13.79 21.55
N GLN A 220 7.94 -14.94 21.20
CA GLN A 220 9.25 -15.35 21.72
C GLN A 220 10.32 -14.31 21.35
N GLY A 221 11.15 -13.95 22.32
CA GLY A 221 12.20 -12.95 22.12
C GLY A 221 11.76 -11.50 22.30
N PHE A 222 10.48 -11.26 22.60
CA PHE A 222 9.92 -9.93 22.89
C PHE A 222 9.52 -9.79 24.36
N PRO A 223 9.37 -8.56 24.88
CA PRO A 223 8.84 -8.34 26.21
C PRO A 223 7.47 -9.01 26.39
N SER A 224 7.19 -9.47 27.61
CA SER A 224 5.93 -10.16 27.94
C SER A 224 4.71 -9.23 27.97
N GLU A 225 4.94 -7.91 28.07
CA GLU A 225 3.92 -6.89 28.26
C GLU A 225 3.79 -5.99 27.02
N MET A 226 3.57 -6.59 25.86
CA MET A 226 3.24 -5.83 24.65
C MET A 226 1.74 -5.86 24.40
N TYR A 227 1.19 -4.74 23.95
CA TYR A 227 -0.22 -4.65 23.57
C TYR A 227 -0.45 -3.61 22.46
N CYS A 228 -1.56 -3.75 21.78
CA CYS A 228 -2.00 -2.85 20.71
C CYS A 228 -2.82 -1.69 21.26
N LYS A 229 -2.56 -0.47 20.80
CA LYS A 229 -3.32 0.73 21.11
C LYS A 229 -3.72 1.44 19.82
N HIS A 230 -5.01 1.66 19.62
CA HIS A 230 -5.50 2.39 18.44
C HIS A 230 -5.26 3.89 18.58
N LYS A 231 -4.76 4.51 17.52
CA LYS A 231 -4.41 5.92 17.46
C LYS A 231 -4.68 6.53 16.09
N GLY A 232 -4.50 7.84 15.99
CA GLY A 232 -4.54 8.60 14.75
C GLY A 232 -5.95 8.81 14.22
N HIS A 233 -6.00 9.36 13.04
CA HIS A 233 -7.21 9.61 12.24
C HIS A 233 -6.87 9.48 10.74
N LEU A 234 -7.86 9.47 9.87
CA LEU A 234 -7.65 9.22 8.43
C LEU A 234 -6.76 10.27 7.74
N ASP A 235 -6.68 11.48 8.29
CA ASP A 235 -5.84 12.57 7.77
C ASP A 235 -4.54 12.75 8.57
N ASP A 236 -4.11 11.71 9.29
CA ASP A 236 -2.85 11.72 10.03
C ASP A 236 -1.67 11.91 9.05
N PRO A 237 -0.82 12.95 9.22
CA PRO A 237 0.23 13.28 8.26
C PRO A 237 1.29 12.19 8.12
N ASP A 238 1.55 11.43 9.17
CA ASP A 238 2.55 10.35 9.16
C ASP A 238 2.01 9.07 8.50
N PHE A 239 0.69 8.83 8.60
CA PHE A 239 0.08 7.58 8.14
C PHE A 239 -0.88 7.76 6.96
N ASN A 240 -1.59 8.90 6.86
CA ASN A 240 -2.75 9.07 6.00
C ASN A 240 -3.78 7.95 6.23
N ASN A 241 -3.89 7.52 7.50
CA ASN A 241 -4.71 6.39 7.97
C ASN A 241 -4.78 6.42 9.51
N VAL A 242 -5.76 5.76 10.10
CA VAL A 242 -5.68 5.34 11.50
C VAL A 242 -4.56 4.31 11.67
N HIS A 243 -3.99 4.20 12.87
CA HIS A 243 -2.91 3.25 13.10
C HIS A 243 -3.04 2.54 14.46
N ILE A 244 -2.39 1.39 14.55
CA ILE A 244 -2.20 0.64 15.78
C ILE A 244 -0.77 0.86 16.25
N GLU A 245 -0.59 1.49 17.39
CA GLU A 245 0.70 1.52 18.06
C GLU A 245 0.88 0.26 18.89
N ILE A 246 1.91 -0.50 18.60
CA ILE A 246 2.34 -1.63 19.43
C ILE A 246 3.17 -1.04 20.58
N ILE A 247 2.59 -1.02 21.75
CA ILE A 247 3.24 -0.52 22.95
C ILE A 247 4.29 -1.54 23.39
N TRP A 248 5.51 -1.07 23.44
CA TRP A 248 6.68 -1.79 23.85
C TRP A 248 7.07 -1.34 25.25
N SER A 249 6.81 -2.16 26.27
CA SER A 249 7.29 -1.83 27.61
C SER A 249 8.78 -2.13 27.68
N ASN A 250 9.60 -1.11 27.48
CA ASN A 250 10.97 -1.17 27.97
C ASN A 250 10.91 -1.20 29.51
N SER A 251 11.33 -2.29 30.12
CA SER A 251 11.44 -2.46 31.58
C SER A 251 12.56 -1.60 32.20
N LYS A 252 12.76 -0.39 31.69
CA LYS A 252 13.55 0.67 32.28
C LYS A 252 12.66 1.81 32.72
N SER A 253 11.65 1.52 33.55
CA SER A 253 11.22 2.47 34.58
C SER A 253 12.34 2.51 35.59
N SER A 254 13.29 3.36 35.36
CA SER A 254 14.28 3.72 36.37
C SER A 254 13.52 4.35 37.55
N ASN A 255 13.64 3.77 38.70
CA ASN A 255 13.36 4.40 39.98
C ASN A 255 14.08 5.74 40.12
#